data_66b043edf1de60a1fae4fbc4d5f41a1f
#
_entry.id   66b043edf1de60a1fae4fbc4d5f41a1f
#
_cell.length_a   1.000
_cell.length_b   1.000
_cell.length_c   1.000
_cell.angle_alpha   90.00
_cell.angle_beta   90.00
_cell.angle_gamma   90.00
#
_symmetry.space_group_name_H-M   'P 1'
#
loop_
_entity.id
_entity.type
_entity.pdbx_description
1 polymer ?
#
loop_
_entity_poly.entity_id
_entity_poly.type
_entity_poly.pdbx_seq_one_letter_code
_entity_poly.pdbx_strand_id
1 'polypeptide(L)'
;MGTPAADQIVVSLLGAQGVEAEMVEQGGRAIPREEQVASSGDDPWNFWVFRLGGNGVLNGESRIKASNLIANLSANRTTDAWKFDISGLFSKSKSEFTVNPDLPQVVSVIEDWRLSSILVRSLTPKWSLGVRTISGRSTRLNEDFRWSISPGIEYNFVPYSESTRRLFTLQALLNVRHWDYTEETVYFETEETRLAASLTAAVNQVQPWGRMRLSLTGSQYLHDADLYRVTLNGSVSMRLFRGFSVNVGGSYAWVRDQLFLPTGGASQEDVLLRQRQLQTNFNYATVVGFSYQFGSIFNNVVNPRFGGGGGDRIEIHIR
;
A
#
# COMPACT_ATOMS: atom_id res chain seq x y z
N MET A 1 -32.28 3.36 -11.46
CA MET A 1 -31.48 4.56 -11.19
C MET A 1 -30.28 4.07 -10.39
N GLY A 2 -29.14 3.89 -11.05
CA GLY A 2 -27.98 3.21 -10.54
C GLY A 2 -27.10 4.15 -9.72
N THR A 3 -26.62 3.69 -8.61
CA THR A 3 -25.71 4.38 -7.67
C THR A 3 -24.26 4.28 -8.18
N PRO A 4 -23.56 5.39 -8.48
CA PRO A 4 -22.15 5.36 -8.87
C PRO A 4 -21.16 5.37 -7.68
N ALA A 5 -21.63 5.15 -6.46
CA ALA A 5 -20.79 5.30 -5.27
C ALA A 5 -19.95 4.07 -4.87
N ALA A 6 -20.13 2.92 -5.53
CA ALA A 6 -19.46 1.68 -5.14
C ALA A 6 -18.03 1.54 -5.69
N ASP A 7 -17.74 2.12 -6.85
CA ASP A 7 -16.45 1.90 -7.53
C ASP A 7 -15.29 2.73 -6.99
N GLN A 8 -15.57 3.88 -6.36
CA GLN A 8 -14.52 4.73 -5.78
C GLN A 8 -13.99 4.24 -4.43
N ILE A 9 -14.72 3.35 -3.73
CA ILE A 9 -14.36 2.88 -2.39
C ILE A 9 -13.28 1.79 -2.43
N VAL A 10 -13.19 1.03 -3.51
CA VAL A 10 -12.22 -0.07 -3.64
C VAL A 10 -10.78 0.45 -3.78
N VAL A 11 -10.59 1.59 -4.45
CA VAL A 11 -9.26 2.16 -4.69
C VAL A 11 -8.62 2.72 -3.41
N SER A 12 -9.41 3.28 -2.48
CA SER A 12 -8.88 3.83 -1.24
C SER A 12 -8.51 2.76 -0.20
N LEU A 13 -9.15 1.59 -0.24
CA LEU A 13 -8.82 0.46 0.64
C LEU A 13 -7.54 -0.28 0.22
N LEU A 14 -7.21 -0.29 -1.07
CA LEU A 14 -5.98 -0.90 -1.59
C LEU A 14 -4.75 -0.03 -1.39
N GLY A 15 -4.90 1.31 -1.38
CA GLY A 15 -3.81 2.25 -1.13
C GLY A 15 -3.23 2.19 0.30
N ALA A 16 -4.00 1.76 1.28
CA ALA A 16 -3.57 1.68 2.68
C ALA A 16 -2.71 0.44 3.01
N GLN A 17 -2.58 -0.51 2.08
CA GLN A 17 -1.90 -1.80 2.31
C GLN A 17 -0.68 -2.04 1.41
N GLY A 18 -0.10 -1.00 0.79
CA GLY A 18 1.18 -1.15 0.09
C GLY A 18 1.11 -1.99 -1.20
N VAL A 19 -0.02 -2.02 -1.87
CA VAL A 19 -0.10 -2.52 -3.25
C VAL A 19 0.21 -1.34 -4.17
N GLU A 20 1.47 -1.21 -4.60
CA GLU A 20 1.82 -0.35 -5.72
C GLU A 20 1.09 -0.86 -6.96
N ALA A 21 0.11 -0.10 -7.42
CA ALA A 21 -0.47 -0.31 -8.74
C ALA A 21 0.58 0.13 -9.77
N GLU A 22 1.39 -0.82 -10.24
CA GLU A 22 2.30 -0.62 -11.36
C GLU A 22 1.42 -0.46 -12.62
N MET A 23 1.28 0.77 -13.12
CA MET A 23 0.68 0.99 -14.42
C MET A 23 1.53 0.30 -15.48
N VAL A 24 0.96 -0.68 -16.15
CA VAL A 24 1.59 -1.36 -17.29
C VAL A 24 1.65 -0.37 -18.45
N GLU A 25 2.84 0.16 -18.71
CA GLU A 25 3.14 0.94 -19.90
C GLU A 25 3.07 0.01 -21.14
N GLN A 26 2.04 0.15 -21.93
CA GLN A 26 1.96 -0.48 -23.25
C GLN A 26 2.63 0.44 -24.28
N GLY A 27 3.76 -0.03 -24.79
CA GLY A 27 4.35 0.50 -26.03
C GLY A 27 5.63 1.30 -25.88
N GLY A 28 6.66 0.68 -25.33
CA GLY A 28 8.03 1.14 -25.42
C GLY A 28 8.89 0.16 -26.23
N ARG A 29 9.44 0.61 -27.32
CA ARG A 29 10.45 -0.02 -28.15
C ARG A 29 11.57 -0.54 -27.24
N ALA A 30 11.88 -1.82 -27.29
CA ALA A 30 13.02 -2.41 -26.59
C ALA A 30 14.31 -1.68 -26.99
N ILE A 31 14.83 -0.87 -26.08
CA ILE A 31 16.17 -0.30 -26.18
C ILE A 31 17.14 -1.44 -25.83
N PRO A 32 18.18 -1.70 -26.63
CA PRO A 32 19.14 -2.75 -26.34
C PRO A 32 19.81 -2.48 -24.99
N ARG A 33 19.87 -3.52 -24.16
CA ARG A 33 20.34 -3.51 -22.77
C ARG A 33 21.86 -3.32 -22.61
N GLU A 34 22.57 -2.94 -23.66
CA GLU A 34 24.03 -2.85 -23.65
C GLU A 34 24.61 -1.45 -23.41
N GLU A 35 23.81 -0.39 -23.27
CA GLU A 35 24.33 0.97 -23.18
C GLU A 35 24.08 1.73 -21.85
N GLN A 36 23.72 1.07 -20.77
CA GLN A 36 23.64 1.75 -19.46
C GLN A 36 24.33 0.98 -18.34
N VAL A 37 25.58 0.63 -18.52
CA VAL A 37 26.51 0.61 -17.39
C VAL A 37 27.16 1.99 -17.33
N ALA A 38 26.42 3.00 -16.90
CA ALA A 38 27.02 4.22 -16.43
C ALA A 38 27.98 3.83 -15.30
N SER A 39 29.26 4.09 -15.48
CA SER A 39 30.26 3.89 -14.45
C SER A 39 29.81 4.69 -13.22
N SER A 40 29.86 4.10 -12.03
CA SER A 40 29.49 4.74 -10.78
C SER A 40 30.23 6.08 -10.48
N GLY A 41 31.17 6.46 -11.34
CA GLY A 41 31.91 7.73 -11.29
C GLY A 41 31.13 8.96 -11.80
N ASP A 42 30.08 8.77 -12.59
CA ASP A 42 29.33 9.87 -13.22
C ASP A 42 27.90 10.07 -12.63
N ASP A 43 27.52 9.32 -11.60
CA ASP A 43 26.23 9.48 -10.93
C ASP A 43 26.34 10.49 -9.77
N PRO A 44 25.89 11.76 -9.98
CA PRO A 44 25.95 12.80 -8.94
C PRO A 44 25.04 12.48 -7.74
N TRP A 45 24.08 11.58 -7.91
CA TRP A 45 23.10 11.18 -6.88
C TRP A 45 23.57 9.98 -6.05
N ASN A 46 24.67 9.32 -6.42
CA ASN A 46 25.24 8.17 -5.71
C ASN A 46 24.19 7.10 -5.37
N PHE A 47 23.45 6.69 -6.40
CA PHE A 47 22.36 5.69 -6.35
C PHE A 47 21.11 6.13 -5.58
N TRP A 48 20.97 7.38 -5.18
CA TRP A 48 19.74 7.89 -4.60
C TRP A 48 18.69 8.14 -5.68
N VAL A 49 17.48 7.69 -5.41
CA VAL A 49 16.30 8.00 -6.22
C VAL A 49 15.25 8.61 -5.32
N PHE A 50 14.81 9.82 -5.66
CA PHE A 50 13.76 10.55 -4.95
C PHE A 50 12.51 10.61 -5.82
N ARG A 51 11.35 10.42 -5.20
CA ARG A 51 10.06 10.61 -5.84
C ARG A 51 9.15 11.41 -4.92
N LEU A 52 8.46 12.37 -5.49
CA LEU A 52 7.42 13.15 -4.84
C LEU A 52 6.21 13.17 -5.75
N GLY A 53 5.05 12.86 -5.21
CA GLY A 53 3.80 12.85 -5.95
C GLY A 53 2.65 13.29 -5.08
N GLY A 54 1.56 13.71 -5.71
CA GLY A 54 0.34 14.05 -5.02
C GLY A 54 -0.81 14.24 -6.00
N ASN A 55 -1.99 13.97 -5.52
CA ASN A 55 -3.22 14.23 -6.24
C ASN A 55 -4.30 14.74 -5.30
N GLY A 56 -5.20 15.52 -5.85
CA GLY A 56 -6.38 16.02 -5.14
C GLY A 56 -7.62 15.83 -5.99
N VAL A 57 -8.68 15.36 -5.38
CA VAL A 57 -10.00 15.23 -5.99
C VAL A 57 -10.98 16.08 -5.21
N LEU A 58 -11.68 16.96 -5.91
CA LEU A 58 -12.73 17.82 -5.36
C LEU A 58 -14.03 17.50 -6.08
N ASN A 59 -15.04 17.09 -5.31
CA ASN A 59 -16.38 16.84 -5.82
C ASN A 59 -17.36 17.74 -5.04
N GLY A 60 -18.35 18.28 -5.75
CA GLY A 60 -19.33 19.14 -5.11
C GLY A 60 -20.66 19.12 -5.80
N GLU A 61 -21.70 19.08 -5.01
CA GLU A 61 -23.08 19.30 -5.39
C GLU A 61 -23.76 20.18 -4.35
N SER A 62 -25.04 20.50 -4.53
CA SER A 62 -25.75 21.45 -3.67
C SER A 62 -25.76 21.09 -2.18
N ARG A 63 -25.68 19.80 -1.84
CA ARG A 63 -25.80 19.31 -0.47
C ARG A 63 -24.61 18.48 0.03
N ILE A 64 -23.71 18.10 -0.87
CA ILE A 64 -22.53 17.30 -0.54
C ILE A 64 -21.30 17.95 -1.14
N LYS A 65 -20.27 18.13 -0.32
CA LYS A 65 -18.94 18.50 -0.77
C LYS A 65 -17.96 17.49 -0.27
N ALA A 66 -17.10 17.01 -1.13
CA ALA A 66 -16.05 16.06 -0.77
C ALA A 66 -14.72 16.50 -1.35
N SER A 67 -13.68 16.39 -0.55
CA SER A 67 -12.31 16.58 -0.98
C SER A 67 -11.46 15.41 -0.51
N ASN A 68 -10.59 14.92 -1.39
CA ASN A 68 -9.60 13.92 -1.05
C ASN A 68 -8.24 14.41 -1.54
N LEU A 69 -7.29 14.53 -0.63
CA LEU A 69 -5.91 14.91 -0.89
C LEU A 69 -5.00 13.75 -0.51
N ILE A 70 -4.14 13.35 -1.43
CA ILE A 70 -3.12 12.33 -1.19
C ILE A 70 -1.77 12.92 -1.61
N ALA A 71 -0.76 12.76 -0.77
CA ALA A 71 0.61 13.09 -1.09
C ALA A 71 1.52 11.92 -0.70
N ASN A 72 2.51 11.64 -1.53
CA ASN A 72 3.48 10.60 -1.30
C ASN A 72 4.89 11.11 -1.57
N LEU A 73 5.83 10.60 -0.79
CA LEU A 73 7.25 10.83 -1.00
C LEU A 73 8.00 9.51 -0.86
N SER A 74 9.07 9.37 -1.59
CA SER A 74 10.01 8.27 -1.36
C SER A 74 11.44 8.69 -1.66
N ALA A 75 12.38 8.10 -0.93
CA ALA A 75 13.80 8.18 -1.18
C ALA A 75 14.39 6.80 -1.00
N ASN A 76 15.06 6.28 -2.01
CA ASN A 76 15.68 4.99 -1.93
C ASN A 76 17.12 5.01 -2.45
N ARG A 77 17.95 4.20 -1.84
CA ARG A 77 19.32 3.94 -2.26
C ARG A 77 19.63 2.46 -2.07
N THR A 78 20.07 1.81 -3.11
CA THR A 78 20.44 0.40 -3.08
C THR A 78 21.82 0.21 -3.67
N THR A 79 22.68 -0.43 -2.89
CA THR A 79 24.02 -0.88 -3.30
C THR A 79 24.17 -2.34 -2.94
N ASP A 80 25.26 -3.00 -3.33
CA ASP A 80 25.50 -4.40 -2.99
C ASP A 80 25.53 -4.65 -1.46
N ALA A 81 26.05 -3.69 -0.69
CA ALA A 81 26.22 -3.83 0.75
C ALA A 81 25.07 -3.26 1.56
N TRP A 82 24.39 -2.22 1.06
CA TRP A 82 23.40 -1.46 1.81
C TRP A 82 22.15 -1.18 0.99
N LYS A 83 21.00 -1.30 1.63
CA LYS A 83 19.73 -0.81 1.14
C LYS A 83 19.16 0.17 2.15
N PHE A 84 18.77 1.33 1.67
CA PHE A 84 18.05 2.34 2.43
C PHE A 84 16.81 2.74 1.66
N ASP A 85 15.67 2.73 2.32
CA ASP A 85 14.37 3.11 1.76
C ASP A 85 13.61 3.94 2.77
N ILE A 86 13.09 5.09 2.35
CA ILE A 86 12.15 5.91 3.10
C ILE A 86 10.93 6.10 2.22
N SER A 87 9.76 5.92 2.80
CA SER A 87 8.48 6.22 2.15
C SER A 87 7.54 6.93 3.10
N GLY A 88 6.89 7.97 2.61
CA GLY A 88 5.88 8.75 3.31
C GLY A 88 4.59 8.79 2.50
N LEU A 89 3.48 8.65 3.20
CA LEU A 89 2.14 8.80 2.67
C LEU A 89 1.36 9.74 3.59
N PHE A 90 0.69 10.71 3.00
CA PHE A 90 -0.29 11.57 3.66
C PHE A 90 -1.60 11.44 2.91
N SER A 91 -2.71 11.30 3.63
CA SER A 91 -4.05 11.24 3.09
C SER A 91 -5.00 12.04 3.97
N LYS A 92 -5.79 12.92 3.35
CA LYS A 92 -6.83 13.68 4.04
C LYS A 92 -8.10 13.66 3.20
N SER A 93 -9.15 13.09 3.77
CA SER A 93 -10.49 13.07 3.19
C SER A 93 -11.43 13.91 4.05
N LYS A 94 -12.09 14.88 3.44
CA LYS A 94 -13.10 15.70 4.11
C LYS A 94 -14.41 15.61 3.33
N SER A 95 -15.50 15.31 4.02
CA SER A 95 -16.83 15.27 3.46
C SER A 95 -17.77 16.13 4.31
N GLU A 96 -18.53 17.01 3.66
CA GLU A 96 -19.50 17.91 4.27
C GLU A 96 -20.89 17.58 3.72
N PHE A 97 -21.83 17.33 4.60
CA PHE A 97 -23.21 16.95 4.25
C PHE A 97 -24.19 17.99 4.82
N THR A 98 -25.01 18.58 3.97
CA THR A 98 -26.10 19.46 4.35
C THR A 98 -27.42 18.66 4.28
N VAL A 99 -27.77 17.99 5.37
CA VAL A 99 -29.01 17.18 5.44
C VAL A 99 -30.25 18.09 5.38
N ASN A 100 -30.23 19.14 6.17
CA ASN A 100 -31.27 20.20 6.19
C ASN A 100 -30.57 21.57 6.25
N PRO A 101 -30.95 22.55 5.41
CA PRO A 101 -30.38 23.90 5.44
C PRO A 101 -30.47 24.62 6.79
N ASP A 102 -31.47 24.27 7.62
CA ASP A 102 -31.70 24.87 8.93
C ASP A 102 -30.90 24.20 10.07
N LEU A 103 -30.17 23.11 9.76
CA LEU A 103 -29.36 22.39 10.74
C LEU A 103 -27.86 22.54 10.42
N PRO A 104 -26.99 22.39 11.43
CA PRO A 104 -25.54 22.34 11.19
C PRO A 104 -25.16 21.25 10.19
N GLN A 105 -24.14 21.52 9.39
CA GLN A 105 -23.58 20.53 8.45
C GLN A 105 -22.93 19.40 9.23
N VAL A 106 -23.10 18.18 8.76
CA VAL A 106 -22.33 17.02 9.23
C VAL A 106 -21.00 17.02 8.49
N VAL A 107 -19.91 17.11 9.22
CA VAL A 107 -18.56 17.15 8.68
C VAL A 107 -17.79 15.90 9.12
N SER A 108 -17.32 15.14 8.14
CA SER A 108 -16.43 13.99 8.33
C SER A 108 -15.02 14.35 7.89
N VAL A 109 -14.05 14.18 8.76
CA VAL A 109 -12.62 14.36 8.45
C VAL A 109 -11.87 13.10 8.83
N ILE A 110 -11.24 12.49 7.86
CA ILE A 110 -10.34 11.35 8.03
C ILE A 110 -8.95 11.80 7.61
N GLU A 111 -8.00 11.72 8.51
CA GLU A 111 -6.63 12.12 8.27
C GLU A 111 -5.68 11.01 8.70
N ASP A 112 -4.88 10.55 7.78
CA ASP A 112 -3.89 9.51 8.00
C ASP A 112 -2.55 9.97 7.43
N TRP A 113 -1.46 9.75 8.16
CA TRP A 113 -0.14 9.85 7.62
C TRP A 113 0.74 8.73 8.15
N ARG A 114 1.70 8.33 7.32
CA ARG A 114 2.67 7.30 7.66
C ARG A 114 4.02 7.67 7.06
N LEU A 115 5.05 7.57 7.87
CA LEU A 115 6.44 7.57 7.45
C LEU A 115 7.04 6.21 7.81
N SER A 116 7.67 5.55 6.86
CA SER A 116 8.37 4.30 7.09
C SER A 116 9.78 4.36 6.55
N SER A 117 10.72 3.75 7.25
CA SER A 117 12.06 3.56 6.74
C SER A 117 12.55 2.13 6.94
N ILE A 118 13.45 1.71 6.07
CA ILE A 118 14.14 0.43 6.14
C ILE A 118 15.62 0.68 5.86
N LEU A 119 16.46 0.24 6.78
CA LEU A 119 17.91 0.18 6.60
C LEU A 119 18.32 -1.28 6.66
N VAL A 120 18.98 -1.78 5.62
CA VAL A 120 19.44 -3.18 5.54
C VAL A 120 20.91 -3.21 5.18
N ARG A 121 21.64 -4.08 5.85
CA ARG A 121 23.01 -4.45 5.52
C ARG A 121 23.05 -5.89 5.05
N SER A 122 23.60 -6.12 3.87
CA SER A 122 23.92 -7.44 3.35
C SER A 122 25.15 -7.99 4.09
N LEU A 123 24.98 -9.11 4.80
CA LEU A 123 26.08 -9.77 5.53
C LEU A 123 26.76 -10.84 4.66
N THR A 124 25.95 -11.58 3.93
CA THR A 124 26.39 -12.65 3.01
C THR A 124 25.43 -12.69 1.80
N PRO A 125 25.69 -13.52 0.78
CA PRO A 125 24.75 -13.72 -0.32
C PRO A 125 23.35 -14.22 0.07
N LYS A 126 23.16 -14.65 1.33
CA LYS A 126 21.89 -15.20 1.83
C LYS A 126 21.37 -14.52 3.10
N TRP A 127 22.21 -13.83 3.85
CA TRP A 127 21.86 -13.24 5.14
C TRP A 127 21.92 -11.72 5.09
N SER A 128 20.90 -11.08 5.63
CA SER A 128 20.83 -9.63 5.82
C SER A 128 20.38 -9.30 7.24
N LEU A 129 20.91 -8.21 7.78
CA LEU A 129 20.47 -7.59 9.02
C LEU A 129 19.82 -6.26 8.69
N GLY A 130 18.72 -5.92 9.34
CA GLY A 130 18.04 -4.67 9.06
C GLY A 130 17.29 -4.10 10.24
N VAL A 131 16.90 -2.84 10.09
CA VAL A 131 16.00 -2.15 11.01
C VAL A 131 14.90 -1.50 10.18
N ARG A 132 13.66 -1.71 10.59
CA ARG A 132 12.49 -1.01 10.05
C ARG A 132 11.97 -0.04 11.09
N THR A 133 11.61 1.17 10.66
CA THR A 133 10.89 2.12 11.50
C THR A 133 9.58 2.52 10.83
N ILE A 134 8.57 2.77 11.64
CA ILE A 134 7.30 3.31 11.20
C ILE A 134 6.90 4.38 12.20
N SER A 135 6.43 5.51 11.71
CA SER A 135 5.71 6.51 12.50
C SER A 135 4.47 6.96 11.74
N GLY A 136 3.45 7.39 12.45
CA GLY A 136 2.21 7.77 11.79
C GLY A 136 1.12 8.22 12.74
N ARG A 137 -0.01 8.59 12.13
CA ARG A 137 -1.28 8.93 12.76
C ARG A 137 -2.39 8.30 11.95
N SER A 138 -3.48 7.92 12.61
CA SER A 138 -4.68 7.44 11.91
C SER A 138 -5.94 7.77 12.70
N THR A 139 -6.76 8.65 12.15
CA THR A 139 -8.07 8.98 12.73
C THR A 139 -8.96 7.74 12.87
N ARG A 140 -8.88 6.83 11.88
CA ARG A 140 -9.71 5.61 11.87
C ARG A 140 -9.31 4.58 12.91
N LEU A 141 -8.05 4.58 13.29
CA LEU A 141 -7.47 3.62 14.24
C LEU A 141 -7.35 4.19 15.65
N ASN A 142 -7.99 5.33 15.94
CA ASN A 142 -7.88 5.99 17.24
C ASN A 142 -6.42 6.34 17.62
N GLU A 143 -5.53 6.46 16.64
CA GLU A 143 -4.11 6.71 16.85
C GLU A 143 -3.81 8.19 16.60
N ASP A 144 -3.51 8.96 17.66
CA ASP A 144 -3.06 10.34 17.53
C ASP A 144 -1.60 10.38 17.09
N PHE A 145 -0.79 9.49 17.64
CA PHE A 145 0.57 9.24 17.19
C PHE A 145 0.98 7.79 17.46
N ARG A 146 1.78 7.25 16.57
CA ARG A 146 2.42 5.95 16.76
C ARG A 146 3.82 5.93 16.21
N TRP A 147 4.67 5.13 16.81
CA TRP A 147 5.96 4.77 16.23
C TRP A 147 6.30 3.31 16.51
N SER A 148 7.17 2.75 15.68
CA SER A 148 7.77 1.45 15.91
C SER A 148 9.19 1.38 15.41
N ILE A 149 10.02 0.61 16.11
CA ILE A 149 11.37 0.25 15.72
C ILE A 149 11.45 -1.27 15.73
N SER A 150 11.90 -1.84 14.61
CA SER A 150 11.86 -3.27 14.38
C SER A 150 13.20 -3.76 13.80
N PRO A 151 14.20 -4.02 14.65
CA PRO A 151 15.39 -4.75 14.23
C PRO A 151 15.04 -6.18 13.84
N GLY A 152 15.80 -6.73 12.89
CA GLY A 152 15.58 -8.10 12.48
C GLY A 152 16.60 -8.64 11.50
N ILE A 153 16.42 -9.91 11.21
CA ILE A 153 17.29 -10.69 10.34
C ILE A 153 16.46 -11.33 9.23
N GLU A 154 17.04 -11.41 8.05
CA GLU A 154 16.44 -12.06 6.91
C GLU A 154 17.38 -13.11 6.33
N TYR A 155 16.83 -14.28 6.03
CA TYR A 155 17.48 -15.35 5.30
C TYR A 155 16.82 -15.54 3.94
N ASN A 156 17.61 -15.51 2.88
CA ASN A 156 17.16 -15.83 1.54
C ASN A 156 17.63 -17.24 1.16
N PHE A 157 16.69 -18.14 0.90
CA PHE A 157 16.98 -19.52 0.48
C PHE A 157 17.67 -19.58 -0.88
N VAL A 158 17.41 -18.58 -1.72
CA VAL A 158 18.01 -18.41 -3.05
C VAL A 158 19.01 -17.24 -2.98
N PRO A 159 20.22 -17.35 -3.55
CA PRO A 159 21.16 -16.23 -3.55
C PRO A 159 20.55 -14.95 -4.15
N TYR A 160 20.90 -13.78 -3.59
CA TYR A 160 20.38 -12.49 -4.07
C TYR A 160 20.70 -12.18 -5.53
N SER A 161 21.73 -12.79 -6.11
CA SER A 161 22.03 -12.70 -7.53
C SER A 161 20.89 -13.20 -8.45
N GLU A 162 20.00 -14.03 -7.92
CA GLU A 162 18.84 -14.55 -8.63
C GLU A 162 17.52 -13.82 -8.29
N SER A 163 17.55 -12.79 -7.45
CA SER A 163 16.37 -12.09 -6.91
C SER A 163 15.47 -11.45 -7.98
N THR A 164 16.01 -11.16 -9.17
CA THR A 164 15.24 -10.66 -10.32
C THR A 164 14.29 -11.71 -10.91
N ARG A 165 14.59 -12.99 -10.70
CA ARG A 165 13.81 -14.11 -11.24
C ARG A 165 13.06 -14.88 -10.15
N ARG A 166 13.71 -15.11 -9.01
CA ARG A 166 13.15 -15.86 -7.90
C ARG A 166 13.73 -15.34 -6.58
N LEU A 167 12.88 -15.20 -5.61
CA LEU A 167 13.22 -14.82 -4.26
C LEU A 167 12.39 -15.66 -3.29
N PHE A 168 13.03 -16.23 -2.28
CA PHE A 168 12.35 -16.90 -1.18
C PHE A 168 13.02 -16.51 0.11
N THR A 169 12.35 -15.69 0.93
CA THR A 169 12.89 -15.12 2.16
C THR A 169 12.11 -15.55 3.38
N LEU A 170 12.83 -15.67 4.48
CA LEU A 170 12.28 -15.76 5.81
C LEU A 170 12.87 -14.62 6.64
N GLN A 171 12.01 -13.74 7.16
CA GLN A 171 12.40 -12.56 7.93
C GLN A 171 11.82 -12.66 9.35
N ALA A 172 12.66 -12.47 10.34
CA ALA A 172 12.25 -12.36 11.73
C ALA A 172 12.56 -10.97 12.27
N LEU A 173 11.57 -10.34 12.89
CA LEU A 173 11.68 -9.01 13.49
C LEU A 173 11.24 -9.04 14.95
N LEU A 174 11.94 -8.29 15.79
CA LEU A 174 11.47 -7.90 17.12
C LEU A 174 10.98 -6.46 17.04
N ASN A 175 9.73 -6.23 17.41
CA ASN A 175 9.08 -4.93 17.24
C ASN A 175 8.87 -4.28 18.60
N VAL A 176 9.43 -3.09 18.80
CA VAL A 176 9.01 -2.16 19.86
C VAL A 176 8.00 -1.23 19.21
N ARG A 177 6.79 -1.17 19.74
CA ARG A 177 5.68 -0.37 19.22
C ARG A 177 5.13 0.51 20.33
N HIS A 178 4.87 1.75 20.00
CA HIS A 178 4.28 2.74 20.89
C HIS A 178 3.10 3.41 20.21
N TRP A 179 2.06 3.68 20.99
CA TRP A 179 0.87 4.41 20.57
C TRP A 179 0.46 5.44 21.60
N ASP A 180 0.10 6.61 21.12
CA ASP A 180 -0.71 7.61 21.81
C ASP A 180 -2.11 7.57 21.17
N TYR A 181 -3.12 7.39 21.96
CA TYR A 181 -4.49 7.26 21.48
C TYR A 181 -5.24 8.57 21.59
N THR A 182 -6.15 8.84 20.64
CA THR A 182 -7.04 10.02 20.70
C THR A 182 -8.07 9.87 21.81
N GLU A 183 -8.57 8.65 22.05
CA GLU A 183 -9.53 8.30 23.08
C GLU A 183 -9.06 7.06 23.83
N GLU A 184 -9.47 6.94 25.09
CA GLU A 184 -9.17 5.75 25.90
C GLU A 184 -9.65 4.46 25.22
N THR A 185 -8.80 3.47 25.20
CA THR A 185 -9.07 2.17 24.57
C THR A 185 -9.92 1.26 25.44
N VAL A 186 -10.45 0.17 24.87
CA VAL A 186 -11.17 -0.90 25.61
C VAL A 186 -10.31 -1.58 26.69
N TYR A 187 -9.00 -1.35 26.66
CA TYR A 187 -8.04 -1.82 27.67
C TYR A 187 -7.71 -0.74 28.71
N PHE A 188 -8.44 0.40 28.70
CA PHE A 188 -8.26 1.55 29.60
C PHE A 188 -6.89 2.24 29.46
N GLU A 189 -6.32 2.20 28.26
CA GLU A 189 -5.04 2.84 27.96
C GLU A 189 -5.26 4.07 27.07
N THR A 190 -4.56 5.16 27.36
CA THR A 190 -4.47 6.36 26.52
C THR A 190 -3.13 6.41 25.77
N GLU A 191 -2.11 5.71 26.30
CA GLU A 191 -0.82 5.51 25.67
C GLU A 191 -0.30 4.12 26.07
N GLU A 192 0.44 3.48 25.19
CA GLU A 192 1.08 2.21 25.53
C GLU A 192 2.31 1.91 24.69
N THR A 193 3.23 1.17 25.28
CA THR A 193 4.38 0.61 24.57
C THR A 193 4.39 -0.89 24.73
N ARG A 194 4.43 -1.62 23.59
CA ARG A 194 4.36 -3.09 23.59
C ARG A 194 5.49 -3.69 22.74
N LEU A 195 5.94 -4.85 23.16
CA LEU A 195 6.85 -5.69 22.42
C LEU A 195 6.07 -6.74 21.63
N ALA A 196 6.44 -6.93 20.38
CA ALA A 196 5.89 -7.98 19.52
C ALA A 196 6.99 -8.66 18.72
N ALA A 197 6.84 -9.94 18.45
CA ALA A 197 7.65 -10.65 17.47
C ALA A 197 6.88 -10.82 16.18
N SER A 198 7.56 -10.80 15.04
CA SER A 198 6.96 -11.14 13.76
C SER A 198 7.87 -11.99 12.91
N LEU A 199 7.26 -12.91 12.17
CA LEU A 199 7.90 -13.78 11.20
C LEU A 199 7.19 -13.63 9.87
N THR A 200 7.95 -13.38 8.81
CA THR A 200 7.42 -13.26 7.45
C THR A 200 8.14 -14.25 6.53
N ALA A 201 7.38 -15.10 5.86
CA ALA A 201 7.85 -15.89 4.74
C ALA A 201 7.32 -15.25 3.44
N ALA A 202 8.20 -15.02 2.47
CA ALA A 202 7.83 -14.40 1.20
C ALA A 202 8.45 -15.13 0.01
N VAL A 203 7.64 -15.28 -1.05
CA VAL A 203 8.06 -15.85 -2.34
C VAL A 203 7.73 -14.86 -3.44
N ASN A 204 8.71 -14.57 -4.29
CA ASN A 204 8.51 -13.83 -5.53
C ASN A 204 9.12 -14.65 -6.67
N GLN A 205 8.33 -14.90 -7.70
CA GLN A 205 8.76 -15.70 -8.85
C GLN A 205 8.34 -15.03 -10.15
N VAL A 206 9.29 -14.85 -11.05
CA VAL A 206 9.08 -14.34 -12.41
C VAL A 206 9.38 -15.46 -13.40
N GLN A 207 8.41 -15.75 -14.25
CA GLN A 207 8.47 -16.79 -15.26
C GLN A 207 8.04 -16.21 -16.62
N PRO A 208 8.35 -16.87 -17.76
CA PRO A 208 7.88 -16.42 -19.06
C PRO A 208 6.35 -16.30 -19.19
N TRP A 209 5.60 -17.05 -18.39
CA TRP A 209 4.13 -17.00 -18.35
C TRP A 209 3.58 -15.91 -17.44
N GLY A 210 4.41 -15.32 -16.56
CA GLY A 210 3.95 -14.27 -15.67
C GLY A 210 4.73 -14.13 -14.37
N ARG A 211 4.11 -13.49 -13.39
CA ARG A 211 4.70 -13.19 -12.07
C ARG A 211 3.79 -13.67 -10.96
N MET A 212 4.38 -14.23 -9.92
CA MET A 212 3.71 -14.61 -8.68
C MET A 212 4.42 -13.99 -7.48
N ARG A 213 3.65 -13.41 -6.57
CA ARG A 213 4.13 -12.95 -5.26
C ARG A 213 3.22 -13.52 -4.19
N LEU A 214 3.81 -14.01 -3.11
CA LEU A 214 3.08 -14.54 -1.96
C LEU A 214 3.86 -14.17 -0.71
N SER A 215 3.18 -13.72 0.35
CA SER A 215 3.78 -13.51 1.66
C SER A 215 2.82 -13.89 2.76
N LEU A 216 3.36 -14.57 3.78
CA LEU A 216 2.67 -14.91 5.00
C LEU A 216 3.41 -14.28 6.17
N THR A 217 2.73 -13.42 6.92
CA THR A 217 3.27 -12.74 8.10
C THR A 217 2.48 -13.12 9.33
N GLY A 218 3.14 -13.68 10.33
CA GLY A 218 2.63 -13.81 11.67
C GLY A 218 3.25 -12.75 12.59
N SER A 219 2.45 -12.10 13.39
CA SER A 219 2.88 -11.13 14.41
C SER A 219 2.14 -11.41 15.70
N GLN A 220 2.85 -11.40 16.83
CA GLN A 220 2.30 -11.68 18.15
C GLN A 220 2.90 -10.73 19.18
N TYR A 221 2.08 -10.22 20.09
CA TYR A 221 2.55 -9.47 21.25
C TYR A 221 3.14 -10.41 22.29
N LEU A 222 4.28 -10.02 22.89
CA LEU A 222 5.02 -10.89 23.80
C LEU A 222 4.43 -10.94 25.21
N HIS A 223 3.58 -9.98 25.57
CA HIS A 223 2.91 -9.91 26.86
C HIS A 223 1.61 -10.72 26.93
N ASP A 224 1.01 -11.01 25.75
CA ASP A 224 -0.24 -11.75 25.64
C ASP A 224 -0.25 -12.58 24.34
N ALA A 225 -0.33 -13.91 24.49
CA ALA A 225 -0.34 -14.84 23.39
C ALA A 225 -1.62 -14.81 22.56
N ASP A 226 -2.73 -14.32 23.12
CA ASP A 226 -4.01 -14.20 22.43
C ASP A 226 -4.06 -12.99 21.51
N LEU A 227 -3.13 -12.05 21.67
CA LEU A 227 -3.01 -10.85 20.84
C LEU A 227 -2.06 -11.09 19.66
N TYR A 228 -2.62 -11.57 18.55
CA TYR A 228 -1.85 -11.88 17.34
C TYR A 228 -2.56 -11.46 16.06
N ARG A 229 -1.78 -11.39 15.00
CA ARG A 229 -2.25 -11.19 13.63
C ARG A 229 -1.52 -12.12 12.68
N VAL A 230 -2.27 -12.79 11.80
CA VAL A 230 -1.69 -13.56 10.70
C VAL A 230 -2.22 -12.99 9.40
N THR A 231 -1.34 -12.54 8.52
CA THR A 231 -1.71 -11.91 7.26
C THR A 231 -1.11 -12.68 6.09
N LEU A 232 -1.95 -13.09 5.16
CA LEU A 232 -1.58 -13.66 3.87
C LEU A 232 -1.81 -12.63 2.79
N ASN A 233 -0.79 -12.31 2.01
CA ASN A 233 -0.91 -11.47 0.81
C ASN A 233 -0.46 -12.28 -0.40
N GLY A 234 -1.16 -12.14 -1.51
CA GLY A 234 -0.81 -12.83 -2.74
C GLY A 234 -1.20 -12.05 -3.98
N SER A 235 -0.40 -12.18 -5.02
CA SER A 235 -0.76 -11.71 -6.36
C SER A 235 -0.16 -12.62 -7.41
N VAL A 236 -0.94 -12.89 -8.44
CA VAL A 236 -0.54 -13.66 -9.62
C VAL A 236 -0.99 -12.90 -10.85
N SER A 237 -0.05 -12.63 -11.73
CA SER A 237 -0.32 -12.07 -13.06
C SER A 237 0.21 -13.07 -14.08
N MET A 238 -0.66 -13.66 -14.89
CA MET A 238 -0.26 -14.68 -15.83
C MET A 238 -0.85 -14.46 -17.21
N ARG A 239 -0.06 -14.78 -18.22
CA ARG A 239 -0.51 -14.88 -19.61
C ARG A 239 -0.80 -16.34 -19.93
N LEU A 240 -2.08 -16.67 -20.09
CA LEU A 240 -2.50 -18.04 -20.37
C LEU A 240 -2.29 -18.44 -21.81
N PHE A 241 -2.55 -17.50 -22.75
CA PHE A 241 -2.27 -17.66 -24.18
C PHE A 241 -2.13 -16.27 -24.82
N ARG A 242 -1.83 -16.23 -26.12
CA ARG A 242 -1.60 -14.98 -26.84
C ARG A 242 -2.84 -14.07 -26.74
N GLY A 243 -2.63 -12.87 -26.22
CA GLY A 243 -3.66 -11.87 -26.03
C GLY A 243 -4.52 -12.04 -24.79
N PHE A 244 -4.42 -13.16 -24.03
CA PHE A 244 -5.23 -13.36 -22.84
C PHE A 244 -4.35 -13.40 -21.57
N SER A 245 -4.63 -12.47 -20.67
CA SER A 245 -3.98 -12.34 -19.38
C SER A 245 -4.98 -12.36 -18.24
N VAL A 246 -4.60 -12.94 -17.11
CA VAL A 246 -5.37 -13.00 -15.87
C VAL A 246 -4.53 -12.43 -14.74
N ASN A 247 -5.15 -11.57 -13.93
CA ASN A 247 -4.57 -11.02 -12.74
C ASN A 247 -5.46 -11.38 -11.54
N VAL A 248 -4.88 -11.98 -10.53
CA VAL A 248 -5.55 -12.28 -9.27
C VAL A 248 -4.67 -11.73 -8.16
N GLY A 249 -5.25 -10.94 -7.27
CA GLY A 249 -4.55 -10.41 -6.12
C GLY A 249 -5.47 -10.35 -4.92
N GLY A 250 -4.89 -10.37 -3.73
CA GLY A 250 -5.69 -10.23 -2.53
C GLY A 250 -4.88 -10.37 -1.25
N SER A 251 -5.56 -10.07 -0.17
CA SER A 251 -5.08 -10.24 1.19
C SER A 251 -6.15 -10.89 2.05
N TYR A 252 -5.70 -11.65 3.03
CA TYR A 252 -6.52 -12.16 4.11
C TYR A 252 -5.78 -12.00 5.42
N ALA A 253 -6.45 -11.48 6.45
CA ALA A 253 -5.86 -11.35 7.77
C ALA A 253 -6.80 -11.91 8.84
N TRP A 254 -6.27 -12.78 9.70
CA TRP A 254 -6.84 -13.12 11.00
C TRP A 254 -6.37 -12.06 11.99
N VAL A 255 -7.31 -11.45 12.72
CA VAL A 255 -7.08 -10.27 13.54
C VAL A 255 -7.51 -10.54 14.97
N ARG A 256 -6.56 -10.46 15.90
CA ARG A 256 -6.79 -10.49 17.35
C ARG A 256 -5.91 -9.48 18.08
N ASP A 257 -5.40 -8.47 17.38
CA ASP A 257 -4.43 -7.50 17.90
C ASP A 257 -4.95 -6.05 17.87
N GLN A 258 -6.27 -5.85 17.95
CA GLN A 258 -6.89 -4.52 17.89
C GLN A 258 -6.85 -3.82 19.25
N LEU A 259 -5.66 -3.34 19.65
CA LEU A 259 -5.45 -2.60 20.90
C LEU A 259 -6.10 -1.21 20.88
N PHE A 260 -6.24 -0.60 19.73
CA PHE A 260 -6.67 0.77 19.46
C PHE A 260 -8.17 1.02 19.57
N LEU A 261 -8.99 0.01 19.83
CA LEU A 261 -10.45 0.17 19.87
C LEU A 261 -10.86 1.07 21.05
N PRO A 262 -11.62 2.17 20.82
CA PRO A 262 -12.02 3.08 21.89
C PRO A 262 -13.09 2.44 22.80
N THR A 263 -13.04 2.76 24.09
CA THR A 263 -13.98 2.27 25.11
C THR A 263 -15.43 2.66 24.82
N GLY A 264 -15.66 3.86 24.27
CA GLY A 264 -16.98 4.37 23.92
C GLY A 264 -17.64 3.67 22.73
N GLY A 265 -16.91 2.75 22.05
CA GLY A 265 -17.36 2.11 20.83
C GLY A 265 -17.46 3.11 19.66
N ALA A 266 -18.15 2.71 18.60
CA ALA A 266 -18.45 3.57 17.46
C ALA A 266 -19.93 3.95 17.47
N SER A 267 -20.24 5.22 17.31
CA SER A 267 -21.61 5.69 17.11
C SER A 267 -22.17 5.14 15.77
N GLN A 268 -23.49 5.15 15.63
CA GLN A 268 -24.10 4.76 14.35
C GLN A 268 -23.61 5.65 13.19
N GLU A 269 -23.36 6.93 13.45
CA GLU A 269 -22.85 7.89 12.51
C GLU A 269 -21.39 7.58 12.12
N ASP A 270 -20.53 7.27 13.09
CA ASP A 270 -19.13 6.84 12.83
C ASP A 270 -19.05 5.60 11.96
N VAL A 271 -19.96 4.64 12.20
CA VAL A 271 -20.04 3.40 11.40
C VAL A 271 -20.47 3.69 9.97
N LEU A 272 -21.53 4.49 9.79
CA LEU A 272 -22.04 4.87 8.47
C LEU A 272 -21.03 5.69 7.65
N LEU A 273 -20.33 6.61 8.32
CA LEU A 273 -19.30 7.44 7.70
C LEU A 273 -17.93 6.77 7.66
N ARG A 274 -17.79 5.55 8.17
CA ARG A 274 -16.53 4.79 8.24
C ARG A 274 -15.40 5.56 8.92
N GLN A 275 -15.71 6.41 9.87
CA GLN A 275 -14.74 7.20 10.62
C GLN A 275 -13.94 6.35 11.61
N ARG A 276 -14.49 5.23 12.08
CA ARG A 276 -13.87 4.32 13.04
C ARG A 276 -13.85 2.89 12.53
N GLN A 277 -12.80 2.18 12.90
CA GLN A 277 -12.71 0.76 12.67
C GLN A 277 -13.44 -0.01 13.77
N LEU A 278 -14.30 -0.94 13.36
CA LEU A 278 -14.99 -1.84 14.27
C LEU A 278 -14.13 -3.04 14.64
N GLN A 279 -14.45 -3.66 15.76
CA GLN A 279 -13.88 -4.95 16.13
C GLN A 279 -14.13 -5.97 15.01
N THR A 280 -13.09 -6.69 14.63
CA THR A 280 -13.18 -7.75 13.62
C THR A 280 -12.22 -8.89 13.94
N ASN A 281 -12.63 -10.10 13.61
CA ASN A 281 -11.78 -11.29 13.74
C ASN A 281 -11.00 -11.58 12.46
N PHE A 282 -11.45 -11.05 11.34
CA PHE A 282 -10.76 -11.19 10.05
C PHE A 282 -11.11 -10.03 9.13
N ASN A 283 -10.24 -9.79 8.17
CA ASN A 283 -10.55 -8.98 7.00
C ASN A 283 -9.94 -9.61 5.75
N TYR A 284 -10.53 -9.34 4.60
CA TYR A 284 -10.00 -9.76 3.32
C TYR A 284 -10.31 -8.73 2.23
N ALA A 285 -9.46 -8.72 1.24
CA ALA A 285 -9.69 -8.01 -0.01
C ALA A 285 -9.20 -8.90 -1.15
N THR A 286 -9.98 -8.98 -2.23
CA THR A 286 -9.62 -9.78 -3.41
C THR A 286 -9.96 -9.00 -4.66
N VAL A 287 -9.03 -9.00 -5.61
CA VAL A 287 -9.20 -8.41 -6.94
C VAL A 287 -8.94 -9.50 -7.97
N VAL A 288 -9.87 -9.66 -8.89
CA VAL A 288 -9.73 -10.57 -10.03
C VAL A 288 -9.98 -9.77 -11.29
N GLY A 289 -9.05 -9.84 -12.21
CA GLY A 289 -9.15 -9.17 -13.49
C GLY A 289 -8.69 -10.08 -14.62
N PHE A 290 -9.23 -9.88 -15.78
CA PHE A 290 -8.72 -10.48 -17.01
C PHE A 290 -8.71 -9.45 -18.13
N SER A 291 -7.82 -9.64 -19.08
CA SER A 291 -7.80 -8.89 -20.33
C SER A 291 -7.65 -9.84 -21.49
N TYR A 292 -8.44 -9.61 -22.55
CA TYR A 292 -8.31 -10.34 -23.79
C TYR A 292 -8.24 -9.38 -24.95
N GLN A 293 -7.09 -9.35 -25.59
CA GLN A 293 -6.84 -8.52 -26.76
C GLN A 293 -6.74 -9.40 -28.01
N PHE A 294 -7.62 -9.17 -28.95
CA PHE A 294 -7.67 -9.86 -30.24
C PHE A 294 -7.96 -8.86 -31.34
N GLY A 295 -7.68 -9.22 -32.57
CA GLY A 295 -7.95 -8.39 -33.74
C GLY A 295 -6.71 -8.11 -34.57
N SER A 296 -6.79 -7.06 -35.41
CA SER A 296 -5.73 -6.72 -36.35
C SER A 296 -4.49 -6.13 -35.65
N ILE A 297 -3.31 -6.60 -36.01
CA ILE A 297 -2.03 -5.99 -35.63
C ILE A 297 -1.70 -4.74 -36.44
N PHE A 298 -2.46 -4.46 -37.51
CA PHE A 298 -2.23 -3.35 -38.46
C PHE A 298 -3.08 -2.12 -38.13
N ASN A 299 -3.40 -1.88 -36.86
CA ASN A 299 -4.19 -0.72 -36.43
C ASN A 299 -3.32 0.55 -36.33
N ASN A 300 -2.80 1.02 -37.47
CA ASN A 300 -1.93 2.21 -37.56
C ASN A 300 -2.66 3.45 -38.07
N VAL A 301 -3.96 3.36 -38.33
CA VAL A 301 -4.73 4.49 -38.84
C VAL A 301 -5.28 5.29 -37.67
N VAL A 302 -4.87 6.55 -37.58
CA VAL A 302 -5.42 7.51 -36.60
C VAL A 302 -6.57 8.27 -37.30
N ASN A 303 -7.78 8.09 -36.78
CA ASN A 303 -8.95 8.84 -37.23
C ASN A 303 -9.61 9.58 -36.05
N PRO A 304 -9.34 10.87 -35.84
CA PRO A 304 -9.87 11.62 -34.71
C PRO A 304 -11.33 12.09 -34.90
N ARG A 305 -11.99 11.69 -35.98
CA ARG A 305 -13.37 12.09 -36.25
C ARG A 305 -14.32 11.54 -35.22
N PHE A 306 -15.19 12.35 -34.65
CA PHE A 306 -16.10 12.05 -33.55
C PHE A 306 -15.41 11.66 -32.24
N GLY A 307 -14.08 11.70 -32.14
CA GLY A 307 -13.32 11.43 -30.91
C GLY A 307 -12.98 12.68 -30.08
N GLY A 308 -13.30 13.90 -30.59
CA GLY A 308 -12.93 15.16 -29.97
C GLY A 308 -14.06 15.88 -29.22
N GLY A 309 -15.18 15.24 -28.97
CA GLY A 309 -16.35 15.87 -28.35
C GLY A 309 -16.78 15.14 -27.07
N GLY A 310 -16.27 15.57 -25.94
CA GLY A 310 -16.89 15.22 -24.69
C GLY A 310 -16.09 14.20 -23.88
N GLY A 311 -15.51 14.73 -22.90
CA GLY A 311 -15.19 14.18 -21.59
C GLY A 311 -14.79 12.73 -21.54
N ASP A 312 -13.73 12.49 -20.92
CA ASP A 312 -13.61 11.42 -19.97
C ASP A 312 -12.21 10.78 -19.89
N ARG A 313 -11.22 11.39 -20.55
CA ARG A 313 -9.83 11.07 -20.17
C ARG A 313 -8.96 12.32 -20.15
N ILE A 314 -8.74 12.82 -18.97
CA ILE A 314 -7.59 13.69 -18.73
C ILE A 314 -6.38 12.76 -18.65
N GLU A 315 -5.71 12.51 -19.77
CA GLU A 315 -4.39 11.88 -19.77
C GLU A 315 -3.36 12.97 -19.46
N ILE A 316 -2.87 12.98 -18.24
CA ILE A 316 -1.75 13.82 -17.84
C ILE A 316 -0.47 13.08 -18.22
N HIS A 317 0.11 13.42 -19.37
CA HIS A 317 1.46 13.01 -19.70
C HIS A 317 2.46 13.91 -18.97
N ILE A 318 3.10 13.41 -17.92
CA ILE A 318 4.28 14.03 -17.32
C ILE A 318 5.50 13.48 -18.08
N ARG A 319 6.22 14.37 -18.79
CA ARG A 319 7.52 14.07 -19.41
C ARG A 319 8.64 14.05 -18.38
#